data_ed4bc4229083136205ef5a3597fd63cc
#
_entry.id   ed4bc4229083136205ef5a3597fd63cc
#
_cell.length_a   1.000
_cell.length_b   1.000
_cell.length_c   1.000
_cell.angle_alpha   90.00
_cell.angle_beta   90.00
_cell.angle_gamma   90.00
#
_symmetry.space_group_name_H-M   'P 1'
#
loop_
_entity.id
_entity.type
_entity.pdbx_description
1 polymer ?
#
loop_
_entity_poly.entity_id
_entity_poly.type
_entity_poly.pdbx_seq_one_letter_code
_entity_poly.pdbx_strand_id
1 'polypeptide(L)'
;MPLSHEEWQFAGTQRAGLYGWFARLYAEEVSEPVYRSHFADGGFAPFAGLAELSLEAEVQRLDAAIATLRAEQLPRLELAADFAQLFLLDGKTSALPYASAYTGTDGASPLFGAAEARMRDFLAASGLSIQADFREPADHLAVPLALMAELAGAASSAEDIPTAAAAQADFLRTAVLDWLPRFVERCQQARPRFDVYPALAALLLGFVRADVAFLEDVGGSAAVS
;
A
#
# COMPACT_ATOMS: atom_id res chain seq x y z
N MET A 1 -26.26 0.59 -10.81
CA MET A 1 -26.89 1.73 -10.10
C MET A 1 -25.77 2.63 -9.61
N PRO A 2 -25.85 3.95 -9.78
CA PRO A 2 -24.82 4.83 -9.25
C PRO A 2 -24.76 4.70 -7.72
N LEU A 3 -23.57 4.73 -7.14
CA LEU A 3 -23.35 4.72 -5.68
C LEU A 3 -23.98 5.98 -5.06
N SER A 4 -24.67 5.83 -3.95
CA SER A 4 -25.11 6.95 -3.13
C SER A 4 -23.92 7.62 -2.43
N HIS A 5 -24.11 8.88 -1.98
CA HIS A 5 -23.06 9.58 -1.21
C HIS A 5 -22.70 8.86 0.09
N GLU A 6 -23.67 8.23 0.76
CA GLU A 6 -23.42 7.47 1.99
C GLU A 6 -22.56 6.23 1.73
N GLU A 7 -22.87 5.47 0.66
CA GLU A 7 -22.08 4.30 0.27
C GLU A 7 -20.67 4.70 -0.16
N TRP A 8 -20.52 5.81 -0.90
CA TRP A 8 -19.22 6.35 -1.31
C TRP A 8 -18.39 6.78 -0.08
N GLN A 9 -19.01 7.49 0.87
CA GLN A 9 -18.36 7.90 2.11
C GLN A 9 -17.94 6.72 2.96
N PHE A 10 -18.79 5.70 3.10
CA PHE A 10 -18.47 4.48 3.82
C PHE A 10 -17.28 3.76 3.17
N ALA A 11 -17.34 3.51 1.86
CA ALA A 11 -16.25 2.89 1.11
C ALA A 11 -14.96 3.71 1.22
N GLY A 12 -15.03 5.03 1.13
CA GLY A 12 -13.90 5.95 1.29
C GLY A 12 -13.22 5.79 2.65
N THR A 13 -14.01 5.70 3.73
CA THR A 13 -13.48 5.49 5.08
C THR A 13 -12.76 4.15 5.23
N GLN A 14 -13.32 3.06 4.71
CA GLN A 14 -12.69 1.73 4.75
C GLN A 14 -11.38 1.71 3.95
N ARG A 15 -11.41 2.25 2.74
CA ARG A 15 -10.24 2.36 1.86
C ARG A 15 -9.13 3.21 2.50
N ALA A 16 -9.48 4.37 3.08
CA ALA A 16 -8.54 5.23 3.79
C ALA A 16 -7.85 4.50 4.94
N GLY A 17 -8.62 3.74 5.73
CA GLY A 17 -8.08 2.93 6.82
C GLY A 17 -7.06 1.88 6.34
N LEU A 18 -7.37 1.16 5.26
CA LEU A 18 -6.50 0.15 4.69
C LEU A 18 -5.22 0.76 4.07
N TYR A 19 -5.34 1.80 3.25
CA TYR A 19 -4.19 2.49 2.68
C TYR A 19 -3.27 3.07 3.76
N GLY A 20 -3.85 3.70 4.80
CA GLY A 20 -3.09 4.21 5.94
C GLY A 20 -2.38 3.11 6.74
N TRP A 21 -3.02 1.94 6.89
CA TRP A 21 -2.40 0.78 7.53
C TRP A 21 -1.21 0.26 6.72
N PHE A 22 -1.38 0.04 5.41
CA PHE A 22 -0.27 -0.38 4.54
C PHE A 22 0.85 0.67 4.52
N ALA A 23 0.53 1.96 4.39
CA ALA A 23 1.52 3.03 4.39
C ALA A 23 2.41 2.97 5.63
N ARG A 24 1.82 2.80 6.82
CA ARG A 24 2.56 2.70 8.09
C ARG A 24 3.50 1.51 8.13
N LEU A 25 3.07 0.35 7.64
CA LEU A 25 3.87 -0.88 7.69
C LEU A 25 5.09 -0.86 6.75
N TYR A 26 5.07 -0.01 5.73
CA TYR A 26 6.22 0.19 4.84
C TYR A 26 7.05 1.42 5.22
N ALA A 27 6.51 2.39 5.97
CA ALA A 27 7.21 3.61 6.34
C ALA A 27 8.35 3.37 7.35
N GLU A 28 8.16 2.44 8.28
CA GLU A 28 9.09 2.20 9.38
C GLU A 28 8.96 0.78 9.94
N GLU A 29 9.96 0.36 10.70
CA GLU A 29 9.90 -0.90 11.45
C GLU A 29 8.68 -0.93 12.37
N VAL A 30 8.03 -2.09 12.46
CA VAL A 30 6.86 -2.29 13.32
C VAL A 30 7.25 -2.06 14.78
N SER A 31 6.75 -0.96 15.36
CA SER A 31 6.94 -0.62 16.77
C SER A 31 6.18 -1.58 17.69
N GLU A 32 6.58 -1.63 18.98
CA GLU A 32 5.92 -2.50 19.97
C GLU A 32 4.39 -2.25 20.08
N PRO A 33 3.90 -1.00 20.11
CA PRO A 33 2.45 -0.75 20.10
C PRO A 33 1.75 -1.29 18.85
N VAL A 34 2.34 -1.09 17.66
CA VAL A 34 1.79 -1.56 16.39
C VAL A 34 1.80 -3.10 16.34
N TYR A 35 2.89 -3.73 16.79
CA TYR A 35 2.97 -5.19 16.89
C TYR A 35 1.83 -5.75 17.76
N ARG A 36 1.64 -5.20 18.96
CA ARG A 36 0.56 -5.65 19.87
C ARG A 36 -0.82 -5.45 19.30
N SER A 37 -1.03 -4.35 18.58
CA SER A 37 -2.35 -4.03 18.02
C SER A 37 -2.74 -4.92 16.84
N HIS A 38 -1.78 -5.34 16.00
CA HIS A 38 -2.09 -5.97 14.71
C HIS A 38 -1.50 -7.37 14.52
N PHE A 39 -0.40 -7.69 15.19
CA PHE A 39 0.34 -8.94 14.95
C PHE A 39 0.33 -9.90 16.16
N ALA A 40 0.14 -9.41 17.38
CA ALA A 40 0.06 -10.27 18.57
C ALA A 40 -1.29 -11.02 18.65
N ASP A 41 -1.34 -12.04 19.50
CA ASP A 41 -2.58 -12.76 19.79
C ASP A 41 -3.65 -11.81 20.33
N GLY A 42 -4.86 -11.90 19.75
CA GLY A 42 -5.96 -11.00 20.06
C GLY A 42 -5.85 -9.61 19.44
N GLY A 43 -4.83 -9.37 18.61
CA GLY A 43 -4.72 -8.13 17.81
C GLY A 43 -5.79 -8.05 16.74
N PHE A 44 -6.17 -6.82 16.38
CA PHE A 44 -7.09 -6.57 15.28
C PHE A 44 -6.36 -6.70 13.94
N ALA A 45 -6.88 -7.54 13.04
CA ALA A 45 -6.37 -7.73 11.69
C ALA A 45 -7.16 -6.84 10.70
N PRO A 46 -6.68 -5.63 10.36
CA PRO A 46 -7.43 -4.70 9.49
C PRO A 46 -7.67 -5.27 8.09
N PHE A 47 -6.84 -6.21 7.67
CA PHE A 47 -6.90 -6.87 6.36
C PHE A 47 -7.92 -8.02 6.29
N ALA A 48 -8.50 -8.45 7.41
CA ALA A 48 -9.41 -9.61 7.42
C ALA A 48 -10.63 -9.43 6.49
N GLY A 49 -11.16 -8.19 6.41
CA GLY A 49 -12.26 -7.86 5.50
C GLY A 49 -11.91 -7.95 4.00
N LEU A 50 -10.62 -7.99 3.65
CA LEU A 50 -10.19 -8.14 2.25
C LEU A 50 -10.52 -9.52 1.67
N ALA A 51 -10.77 -10.52 2.50
CA ALA A 51 -11.24 -11.82 2.03
C ALA A 51 -12.56 -11.70 1.23
N GLU A 52 -13.44 -10.76 1.59
CA GLU A 52 -14.70 -10.49 0.89
C GLU A 52 -14.51 -9.89 -0.51
N LEU A 53 -13.32 -9.37 -0.81
CA LEU A 53 -12.92 -8.85 -2.12
C LEU A 53 -12.24 -9.89 -3.02
N SER A 54 -12.49 -11.19 -2.81
CA SER A 54 -11.85 -12.31 -3.51
C SER A 54 -10.33 -12.37 -3.29
N LEU A 55 -9.87 -11.98 -2.09
CA LEU A 55 -8.48 -12.02 -1.64
C LEU A 55 -8.26 -13.03 -0.50
N GLU A 56 -9.09 -14.06 -0.44
CA GLU A 56 -9.04 -15.07 0.63
C GLU A 56 -7.69 -15.77 0.69
N ALA A 57 -7.08 -16.05 -0.46
CA ALA A 57 -5.79 -16.74 -0.53
C ALA A 57 -4.65 -15.87 0.02
N GLU A 58 -4.64 -14.59 -0.31
CA GLU A 58 -3.65 -13.61 0.18
C GLU A 58 -3.82 -13.37 1.68
N VAL A 59 -5.06 -13.22 2.15
CA VAL A 59 -5.38 -13.09 3.58
C VAL A 59 -4.91 -14.32 4.35
N GLN A 60 -5.25 -15.53 3.89
CA GLN A 60 -4.83 -16.78 4.53
C GLN A 60 -3.31 -16.94 4.55
N ARG A 61 -2.62 -16.55 3.47
CA ARG A 61 -1.16 -16.57 3.42
C ARG A 61 -0.55 -15.65 4.46
N LEU A 62 -1.06 -14.41 4.60
CA LEU A 62 -0.57 -13.45 5.59
C LEU A 62 -0.85 -13.95 7.01
N ASP A 63 -2.04 -14.47 7.28
CA ASP A 63 -2.39 -15.04 8.58
C ASP A 63 -1.47 -16.21 8.98
N ALA A 64 -1.17 -17.10 8.05
CA ALA A 64 -0.25 -18.21 8.27
C ALA A 64 1.19 -17.73 8.54
N ALA A 65 1.65 -16.70 7.83
CA ALA A 65 2.95 -16.10 8.05
C ALA A 65 3.04 -15.44 9.44
N ILE A 66 2.00 -14.70 9.85
CA ILE A 66 1.91 -14.08 11.17
C ILE A 66 1.86 -15.16 12.27
N ALA A 67 1.12 -16.24 12.07
CA ALA A 67 1.07 -17.35 13.04
C ALA A 67 2.45 -17.99 13.22
N THR A 68 3.19 -18.18 12.14
CA THR A 68 4.57 -18.71 12.18
C THR A 68 5.51 -17.76 12.94
N LEU A 69 5.42 -16.46 12.67
CA LEU A 69 6.20 -15.44 13.38
C LEU A 69 5.90 -15.42 14.88
N ARG A 70 4.62 -15.53 15.28
CA ARG A 70 4.18 -15.53 16.68
C ARG A 70 4.76 -16.69 17.50
N ALA A 71 5.13 -17.79 16.88
CA ALA A 71 5.75 -18.94 17.55
C ALA A 71 7.20 -18.68 18.01
N GLU A 72 7.82 -17.61 17.55
CA GLU A 72 9.18 -17.22 17.94
C GLU A 72 9.23 -16.61 19.35
N GLN A 73 10.42 -16.66 19.98
CA GLN A 73 10.62 -16.08 21.32
C GLN A 73 10.56 -14.53 21.30
N LEU A 74 11.04 -13.92 20.23
CA LEU A 74 11.14 -12.46 20.06
C LEU A 74 10.54 -12.03 18.72
N PRO A 75 9.24 -12.29 18.48
CA PRO A 75 8.64 -12.19 17.15
C PRO A 75 8.73 -10.77 16.54
N ARG A 76 8.61 -9.72 17.36
CA ARG A 76 8.76 -8.34 16.87
C ARG A 76 10.19 -8.06 16.38
N LEU A 77 11.21 -8.57 17.07
CA LEU A 77 12.60 -8.37 16.64
C LEU A 77 12.92 -9.15 15.37
N GLU A 78 12.34 -10.33 15.21
CA GLU A 78 12.45 -11.10 13.96
C GLU A 78 11.79 -10.36 12.79
N LEU A 79 10.61 -9.77 13.03
CA LEU A 79 9.93 -8.95 12.03
C LEU A 79 10.75 -7.70 11.65
N ALA A 80 11.40 -7.04 12.65
CA ALA A 80 12.29 -5.91 12.42
C ALA A 80 13.54 -6.31 11.60
N ALA A 81 14.09 -7.51 11.85
CA ALA A 81 15.24 -8.03 11.09
C ALA A 81 14.86 -8.26 9.60
N ASP A 82 13.67 -8.83 9.34
CA ASP A 82 13.17 -9.00 7.98
C ASP A 82 12.90 -7.66 7.29
N PHE A 83 12.36 -6.66 8.02
CA PHE A 83 12.19 -5.30 7.51
C PHE A 83 13.53 -4.70 7.08
N ALA A 84 14.53 -4.76 7.95
CA ALA A 84 15.86 -4.23 7.65
C ALA A 84 16.50 -4.94 6.44
N GLN A 85 16.42 -6.28 6.39
CA GLN A 85 16.93 -7.05 5.25
C GLN A 85 16.27 -6.63 3.94
N LEU A 86 14.93 -6.51 3.93
CA LEU A 86 14.18 -6.25 2.71
C LEU A 86 14.29 -4.80 2.25
N PHE A 87 14.18 -3.85 3.17
CA PHE A 87 13.86 -2.46 2.82
C PHE A 87 14.97 -1.46 3.15
N LEU A 88 15.90 -1.78 4.07
CA LEU A 88 16.97 -0.87 4.50
C LEU A 88 18.34 -1.25 3.93
N LEU A 89 18.57 -2.52 3.61
CA LEU A 89 19.84 -2.98 3.08
C LEU A 89 19.79 -3.02 1.56
N ASP A 90 20.91 -2.62 0.92
CA ASP A 90 21.07 -2.82 -0.52
C ASP A 90 21.64 -4.20 -0.82
N GLY A 91 21.14 -4.85 -1.87
CA GLY A 91 21.69 -6.13 -2.29
C GLY A 91 20.71 -7.07 -3.00
N LYS A 92 21.19 -8.31 -3.24
CA LYS A 92 20.42 -9.35 -3.95
C LYS A 92 19.23 -9.87 -3.13
N THR A 93 19.24 -9.69 -1.83
CA THR A 93 18.21 -10.14 -0.89
C THR A 93 17.33 -8.99 -0.37
N SER A 94 17.38 -7.84 -1.03
CA SER A 94 16.57 -6.66 -0.69
C SER A 94 15.48 -6.41 -1.73
N ALA A 95 14.46 -5.69 -1.34
CA ALA A 95 13.35 -5.22 -2.18
C ALA A 95 13.06 -3.76 -1.78
N LEU A 96 13.91 -2.86 -2.24
CA LEU A 96 13.82 -1.45 -1.87
C LEU A 96 12.44 -0.88 -2.22
N PRO A 97 11.73 -0.20 -1.31
CA PRO A 97 10.34 0.22 -1.51
C PRO A 97 10.24 1.58 -2.23
N TYR A 98 10.99 1.75 -3.31
CA TYR A 98 11.01 2.99 -4.11
C TYR A 98 10.63 2.70 -5.56
N ALA A 99 9.73 3.51 -6.12
CA ALA A 99 9.30 3.37 -7.53
C ALA A 99 10.48 3.47 -8.49
N SER A 100 11.45 4.35 -8.21
CA SER A 100 12.66 4.53 -9.02
C SER A 100 13.50 3.27 -9.13
N ALA A 101 13.45 2.35 -8.16
CA ALA A 101 14.16 1.07 -8.23
C ALA A 101 13.58 0.10 -9.29
N TYR A 102 12.36 0.36 -9.78
CA TYR A 102 11.62 -0.55 -10.68
C TYR A 102 11.21 0.08 -12.01
N THR A 103 11.26 1.42 -12.17
CA THR A 103 10.77 2.12 -13.36
C THR A 103 11.87 2.49 -14.36
N GLY A 104 13.16 2.29 -14.02
CA GLY A 104 14.28 2.56 -14.91
C GLY A 104 14.51 1.49 -15.98
N THR A 105 14.98 1.90 -17.16
CA THR A 105 15.18 1.01 -18.32
C THR A 105 16.46 0.17 -18.26
N ASP A 106 17.44 0.45 -17.38
CA ASP A 106 18.77 -0.18 -17.42
C ASP A 106 19.38 -0.52 -16.04
N GLY A 107 18.58 -0.79 -15.00
CA GLY A 107 19.11 -1.24 -13.70
C GLY A 107 19.98 -0.21 -12.95
N ALA A 108 20.10 0.99 -13.48
CA ALA A 108 20.84 2.12 -12.94
C ALA A 108 19.95 3.36 -12.87
N SER A 109 18.68 3.20 -12.41
CA SER A 109 17.88 4.40 -12.14
C SER A 109 18.40 5.02 -10.86
N PRO A 110 18.94 6.25 -10.89
CA PRO A 110 19.31 6.91 -9.65
C PRO A 110 18.05 7.08 -8.78
N LEU A 111 18.14 6.75 -7.52
CA LEU A 111 17.19 7.24 -6.52
C LEU A 111 17.03 8.75 -6.78
N PHE A 112 15.81 9.28 -6.68
CA PHE A 112 15.50 10.70 -7.02
C PHE A 112 15.32 11.01 -8.53
N GLY A 113 14.74 10.10 -9.29
CA GLY A 113 14.48 10.28 -10.72
C GLY A 113 13.07 10.79 -11.05
N ALA A 114 12.60 10.48 -12.27
CA ALA A 114 11.30 10.90 -12.78
C ALA A 114 10.10 10.39 -11.93
N ALA A 115 10.25 9.26 -11.23
CA ALA A 115 9.20 8.73 -10.36
C ALA A 115 8.99 9.64 -9.13
N GLU A 116 10.07 10.11 -8.51
CA GLU A 116 10.00 11.06 -7.40
C GLU A 116 9.39 12.40 -7.84
N ALA A 117 9.83 12.94 -8.97
CA ALA A 117 9.28 14.19 -9.49
C ALA A 117 7.76 14.07 -9.73
N ARG A 118 7.31 13.03 -10.39
CA ARG A 118 5.86 12.77 -10.58
C ARG A 118 5.10 12.68 -9.26
N MET A 119 5.66 12.02 -8.25
CA MET A 119 4.99 11.90 -6.95
C MET A 119 4.88 13.25 -6.24
N ARG A 120 5.91 14.11 -6.34
CA ARG A 120 5.85 15.50 -5.85
C ARG A 120 4.78 16.33 -6.56
N ASP A 121 4.60 16.13 -7.87
CA ASP A 121 3.54 16.79 -8.65
C ASP A 121 2.15 16.36 -8.16
N PHE A 122 1.94 15.06 -7.89
CA PHE A 122 0.68 14.57 -7.30
C PHE A 122 0.40 15.18 -5.92
N LEU A 123 1.40 15.23 -5.05
CA LEU A 123 1.27 15.87 -3.73
C LEU A 123 0.89 17.35 -3.85
N ALA A 124 1.62 18.09 -4.71
CA ALA A 124 1.36 19.51 -4.94
C ALA A 124 -0.06 19.76 -5.50
N ALA A 125 -0.49 18.94 -6.48
CA ALA A 125 -1.82 19.02 -7.05
C ALA A 125 -2.93 18.75 -6.01
N SER A 126 -2.64 17.92 -5.00
CA SER A 126 -3.55 17.62 -3.89
C SER A 126 -3.45 18.63 -2.72
N GLY A 127 -2.57 19.64 -2.81
CA GLY A 127 -2.33 20.59 -1.73
C GLY A 127 -1.65 19.98 -0.49
N LEU A 128 -1.01 18.82 -0.66
CA LEU A 128 -0.37 18.07 0.42
C LEU A 128 1.16 18.12 0.31
N SER A 129 1.82 17.83 1.42
CA SER A 129 3.28 17.74 1.49
C SER A 129 3.70 16.60 2.40
N ILE A 130 4.88 16.05 2.16
CA ILE A 130 5.49 15.05 3.02
C ILE A 130 5.81 15.69 4.37
N GLN A 131 5.51 14.98 5.46
CA GLN A 131 5.83 15.45 6.82
C GLN A 131 7.35 15.59 6.98
N ALA A 132 7.78 16.61 7.73
CA ALA A 132 9.20 16.97 7.84
C ALA A 132 10.07 15.92 8.55
N ASP A 133 9.47 15.05 9.34
CA ASP A 133 10.11 13.93 10.05
C ASP A 133 10.25 12.66 9.18
N PHE A 134 9.46 12.53 8.11
CA PHE A 134 9.62 11.47 7.12
C PHE A 134 10.71 11.86 6.11
N ARG A 135 11.87 11.20 6.20
CA ARG A 135 13.10 11.58 5.47
C ARG A 135 13.32 10.83 4.16
N GLU A 136 12.37 9.96 3.79
CA GLU A 136 12.45 9.19 2.56
C GLU A 136 12.03 10.02 1.33
N PRO A 137 12.53 9.67 0.12
CA PRO A 137 12.10 10.28 -1.13
C PRO A 137 10.58 10.16 -1.36
N ALA A 138 10.02 11.06 -2.17
CA ALA A 138 8.58 11.07 -2.44
C ALA A 138 8.07 9.82 -3.16
N ASP A 139 8.93 9.09 -3.86
CA ASP A 139 8.59 7.82 -4.53
C ASP A 139 8.70 6.57 -3.64
N HIS A 140 8.95 6.74 -2.33
CA HIS A 140 8.86 5.66 -1.36
C HIS A 140 7.42 5.17 -1.25
N LEU A 141 7.20 3.84 -1.20
CA LEU A 141 5.86 3.19 -1.24
C LEU A 141 4.87 3.77 -0.22
N ALA A 142 5.34 4.12 0.96
CA ALA A 142 4.49 4.72 2.00
C ALA A 142 3.84 6.05 1.56
N VAL A 143 4.49 6.83 0.69
CA VAL A 143 3.99 8.15 0.28
C VAL A 143 2.76 8.05 -0.63
N PRO A 144 2.76 7.32 -1.76
CA PRO A 144 1.55 7.18 -2.56
C PRO A 144 0.41 6.47 -1.82
N LEU A 145 0.72 5.54 -0.91
CA LEU A 145 -0.32 4.89 -0.08
C LEU A 145 -0.93 5.88 0.92
N ALA A 146 -0.12 6.72 1.58
CA ALA A 146 -0.62 7.75 2.48
C ALA A 146 -1.45 8.79 1.71
N LEU A 147 -0.99 9.23 0.53
CA LEU A 147 -1.78 10.13 -0.33
C LEU A 147 -3.12 9.50 -0.71
N MET A 148 -3.14 8.21 -1.06
CA MET A 148 -4.39 7.53 -1.40
C MET A 148 -5.33 7.43 -0.19
N ALA A 149 -4.80 7.27 1.03
CA ALA A 149 -5.60 7.31 2.24
C ALA A 149 -6.28 8.67 2.43
N GLU A 150 -5.56 9.78 2.21
CA GLU A 150 -6.12 11.13 2.27
C GLU A 150 -7.17 11.37 1.18
N LEU A 151 -6.89 10.97 -0.08
CA LEU A 151 -7.83 11.11 -1.19
C LEU A 151 -9.11 10.30 -0.97
N ALA A 152 -9.00 9.07 -0.45
CA ALA A 152 -10.15 8.22 -0.13
C ALA A 152 -10.96 8.81 1.05
N GLY A 153 -10.30 9.33 2.08
CA GLY A 153 -10.95 10.01 3.21
C GLY A 153 -11.66 11.30 2.81
N ALA A 154 -11.02 12.12 1.97
CA ALA A 154 -11.59 13.35 1.45
C ALA A 154 -12.75 13.12 0.46
N ALA A 155 -12.87 11.91 -0.09
CA ALA A 155 -13.94 11.55 -1.03
C ALA A 155 -15.35 11.73 -0.44
N SER A 156 -15.48 11.76 0.88
CA SER A 156 -16.74 12.01 1.59
C SER A 156 -17.37 13.38 1.24
N SER A 157 -16.57 14.34 0.77
CA SER A 157 -17.01 15.68 0.39
C SER A 157 -17.07 15.93 -1.12
N ALA A 158 -16.83 14.89 -1.95
CA ALA A 158 -16.86 15.04 -3.40
C ALA A 158 -18.30 15.30 -3.90
N GLU A 159 -18.52 16.43 -4.58
CA GLU A 159 -19.78 16.72 -5.23
C GLU A 159 -20.00 15.86 -6.49
N ASP A 160 -18.91 15.50 -7.19
CA ASP A 160 -18.88 14.65 -8.38
C ASP A 160 -18.13 13.36 -8.10
N ILE A 161 -18.85 12.33 -7.67
CA ILE A 161 -18.31 11.01 -7.32
C ILE A 161 -17.60 10.34 -8.51
N PRO A 162 -18.20 10.27 -9.73
CA PRO A 162 -17.52 9.66 -10.88
C PRO A 162 -16.19 10.31 -11.24
N THR A 163 -16.11 11.64 -11.25
CA THR A 163 -14.86 12.34 -11.52
C THR A 163 -13.81 12.08 -10.42
N ALA A 164 -14.22 12.07 -9.16
CA ALA A 164 -13.32 11.76 -8.05
C ALA A 164 -12.81 10.32 -8.12
N ALA A 165 -13.68 9.36 -8.45
CA ALA A 165 -13.31 7.96 -8.62
C ALA A 165 -12.32 7.77 -9.79
N ALA A 166 -12.59 8.38 -10.94
CA ALA A 166 -11.70 8.31 -12.10
C ALA A 166 -10.30 8.87 -11.80
N ALA A 167 -10.22 9.99 -11.11
CA ALA A 167 -8.95 10.60 -10.70
C ALA A 167 -8.15 9.69 -9.74
N GLN A 168 -8.81 9.06 -8.77
CA GLN A 168 -8.18 8.10 -7.87
C GLN A 168 -7.71 6.84 -8.59
N ALA A 169 -8.50 6.31 -9.55
CA ALA A 169 -8.10 5.17 -10.36
C ALA A 169 -6.85 5.48 -11.21
N ASP A 170 -6.82 6.64 -11.86
CA ASP A 170 -5.66 7.08 -12.64
C ASP A 170 -4.41 7.24 -11.79
N PHE A 171 -4.54 7.86 -10.62
CA PHE A 171 -3.45 7.96 -9.66
C PHE A 171 -2.90 6.58 -9.27
N LEU A 172 -3.75 5.63 -8.87
CA LEU A 172 -3.31 4.28 -8.48
C LEU A 172 -2.61 3.54 -9.61
N ARG A 173 -3.10 3.67 -10.86
CA ARG A 173 -2.45 3.06 -12.02
C ARG A 173 -1.07 3.61 -12.25
N THR A 174 -0.94 4.95 -12.24
CA THR A 174 0.27 5.64 -12.68
C THR A 174 1.32 5.76 -11.57
N ALA A 175 0.91 5.94 -10.31
CA ALA A 175 1.82 6.12 -9.19
C ALA A 175 2.14 4.83 -8.43
N VAL A 176 1.27 3.80 -8.52
CA VAL A 176 1.42 2.56 -7.73
C VAL A 176 1.56 1.34 -8.63
N LEU A 177 0.57 1.02 -9.47
CA LEU A 177 0.54 -0.24 -10.25
C LEU A 177 1.60 -0.33 -11.34
N ASP A 178 2.16 0.78 -11.80
CA ASP A 178 3.25 0.81 -12.79
C ASP A 178 4.50 0.02 -12.33
N TRP A 179 4.72 -0.07 -11.02
CA TRP A 179 5.92 -0.71 -10.46
C TRP A 179 5.64 -1.71 -9.33
N LEU A 180 4.52 -1.61 -8.61
CA LEU A 180 4.17 -2.48 -7.49
C LEU A 180 4.27 -3.99 -7.81
N PRO A 181 3.88 -4.49 -9.00
CA PRO A 181 4.04 -5.92 -9.33
C PRO A 181 5.51 -6.38 -9.28
N ARG A 182 6.44 -5.54 -9.76
CA ARG A 182 7.89 -5.85 -9.73
C ARG A 182 8.45 -5.82 -8.31
N PHE A 183 7.98 -4.88 -7.49
CA PHE A 183 8.31 -4.84 -6.05
C PHE A 183 7.85 -6.12 -5.35
N VAL A 184 6.61 -6.57 -5.58
CA VAL A 184 6.06 -7.80 -5.00
C VAL A 184 6.89 -9.02 -5.41
N GLU A 185 7.21 -9.15 -6.69
CA GLU A 185 8.08 -10.22 -7.19
C GLU A 185 9.45 -10.18 -6.49
N ARG A 186 10.01 -9.00 -6.32
CA ARG A 186 11.30 -8.81 -5.64
C ARG A 186 11.24 -9.20 -4.17
N CYS A 187 10.17 -8.85 -3.44
CA CYS A 187 9.96 -9.30 -2.06
C CYS A 187 9.95 -10.83 -1.96
N GLN A 188 9.28 -11.51 -2.90
CA GLN A 188 9.22 -12.97 -2.94
C GLN A 188 10.59 -13.61 -3.24
N GLN A 189 11.36 -13.03 -4.16
CA GLN A 189 12.71 -13.50 -4.52
C GLN A 189 13.73 -13.29 -3.41
N ALA A 190 13.58 -12.27 -2.59
CA ALA A 190 14.49 -11.91 -1.50
C ALA A 190 14.53 -12.95 -0.37
N ARG A 191 13.45 -13.73 -0.19
CA ARG A 191 13.33 -14.84 0.77
C ARG A 191 13.78 -14.43 2.18
N PRO A 192 13.10 -13.48 2.84
CA PRO A 192 13.33 -13.19 4.25
C PRO A 192 13.06 -14.42 5.12
N ARG A 193 13.41 -14.37 6.40
CA ARG A 193 13.18 -15.50 7.31
C ARG A 193 11.71 -15.85 7.45
N PHE A 194 10.83 -14.84 7.51
CA PHE A 194 9.38 -15.02 7.60
C PHE A 194 8.68 -14.47 6.35
N ASP A 195 7.58 -15.11 5.96
CA ASP A 195 6.81 -14.73 4.78
C ASP A 195 5.88 -13.51 5.02
N VAL A 196 6.02 -12.79 6.16
CA VAL A 196 5.09 -11.71 6.52
C VAL A 196 5.12 -10.57 5.50
N TYR A 197 6.28 -10.00 5.21
CA TYR A 197 6.37 -8.90 4.23
C TYR A 197 6.11 -9.32 2.78
N PRO A 198 6.57 -10.49 2.29
CA PRO A 198 6.17 -10.98 0.98
C PRO A 198 4.67 -11.24 0.84
N ALA A 199 4.02 -11.78 1.87
CA ALA A 199 2.57 -11.98 1.90
C ALA A 199 1.82 -10.64 1.97
N LEU A 200 2.29 -9.70 2.79
CA LEU A 200 1.76 -8.34 2.88
C LEU A 200 1.84 -7.60 1.54
N ALA A 201 2.96 -7.73 0.81
CA ALA A 201 3.14 -7.13 -0.50
C ALA A 201 2.18 -7.73 -1.54
N ALA A 202 1.98 -9.05 -1.52
CA ALA A 202 1.02 -9.72 -2.40
C ALA A 202 -0.42 -9.27 -2.10
N LEU A 203 -0.80 -9.18 -0.82
CA LEU A 203 -2.11 -8.68 -0.40
C LEU A 203 -2.33 -7.22 -0.81
N LEU A 204 -1.33 -6.36 -0.64
CA LEU A 204 -1.39 -4.97 -1.09
C LEU A 204 -1.64 -4.89 -2.61
N LEU A 205 -0.93 -5.68 -3.41
CA LEU A 205 -1.13 -5.70 -4.86
C LEU A 205 -2.54 -6.15 -5.24
N GLY A 206 -3.05 -7.20 -4.59
CA GLY A 206 -4.43 -7.66 -4.77
C GLY A 206 -5.45 -6.57 -4.42
N PHE A 207 -5.28 -5.95 -3.25
CA PHE A 207 -6.14 -4.86 -2.80
C PHE A 207 -6.14 -3.67 -3.76
N VAL A 208 -4.97 -3.18 -4.20
CA VAL A 208 -4.89 -2.04 -5.12
C VAL A 208 -5.56 -2.37 -6.46
N ARG A 209 -5.43 -3.60 -6.97
CA ARG A 209 -6.12 -4.02 -8.19
C ARG A 209 -7.64 -4.06 -8.04
N ALA A 210 -8.12 -4.60 -6.93
CA ALA A 210 -9.55 -4.63 -6.63
C ALA A 210 -10.11 -3.21 -6.46
N ASP A 211 -9.35 -2.33 -5.82
CA ASP A 211 -9.74 -0.94 -5.61
C ASP A 211 -9.79 -0.15 -6.92
N VAL A 212 -8.82 -0.34 -7.82
CA VAL A 212 -8.88 0.27 -9.16
C VAL A 212 -10.12 -0.21 -9.93
N ALA A 213 -10.42 -1.51 -9.90
CA ALA A 213 -11.61 -2.04 -10.56
C ALA A 213 -12.91 -1.43 -9.99
N PHE A 214 -13.00 -1.30 -8.67
CA PHE A 214 -14.12 -0.62 -8.00
C PHE A 214 -14.24 0.84 -8.45
N LEU A 215 -13.14 1.59 -8.46
CA LEU A 215 -13.12 3.00 -8.86
C LEU A 215 -13.49 3.21 -10.33
N GLU A 216 -13.07 2.29 -11.21
CA GLU A 216 -13.43 2.31 -12.63
C GLU A 216 -14.93 2.07 -12.85
N ASP A 217 -15.52 1.13 -12.11
CA ASP A 217 -16.95 0.85 -12.17
C ASP A 217 -17.77 2.08 -11.73
N VAL A 218 -17.35 2.73 -10.64
CA VAL A 218 -17.95 3.97 -10.15
C VAL A 218 -17.78 5.11 -11.15
N GLY A 219 -16.56 5.30 -11.69
CA GLY A 219 -16.26 6.36 -12.67
C GLY A 219 -16.96 6.15 -14.02
N GLY A 220 -17.09 4.89 -14.47
CA GLY A 220 -17.75 4.53 -15.72
C GLY A 220 -19.28 4.68 -15.70
N SER A 221 -19.90 4.69 -14.52
CA SER A 221 -21.35 4.83 -14.37
C SER A 221 -21.91 6.19 -14.88
N ALA A 222 -21.06 7.20 -15.03
CA ALA A 222 -21.46 8.52 -15.56
C ALA A 222 -21.59 8.56 -17.10
N ALA A 223 -20.99 7.62 -17.83
CA ALA A 223 -20.96 7.64 -19.30
C ALA A 223 -22.23 7.07 -19.96
N VAL A 224 -23.20 6.60 -19.19
CA VAL A 224 -24.42 5.89 -19.67
C VAL A 224 -25.71 6.66 -19.36
N SER A 225 -25.63 7.92 -18.92
CA SER A 225 -26.80 8.75 -18.58
C SER A 225 -27.10 9.83 -19.63
#